data_6d8acea20e9f85d4618d589e861f44ce
#
_entry.id   6d8acea20e9f85d4618d589e861f44ce
#
_cell.length_a   1.000
_cell.length_b   1.000
_cell.length_c   1.000
_cell.angle_alpha   90.00
_cell.angle_beta   90.00
_cell.angle_gamma   90.00
#
_symmetry.space_group_name_H-M   'P 1'
#
loop_
_entity.id
_entity.type
_entity.pdbx_description
1 polymer ?
#
loop_
_entity_poly.entity_id
_entity_poly.type
_entity_poly.pdbx_seq_one_letter_code
_entity_poly.pdbx_strand_id
1 'polypeptide(L)'
;MKNPSFWLVVAVLLAGPMSAGGWDNGAPAIEQQVPVRPPSGGHVAGQFDSYTFTMSWEPTFCEGKPSASECTTQRSDRFDASHLALHGLWPDQNGDSSHSYGYCGVASSEQSLDRAPTWCQLREPAYSDATHADLLTVMPGVNSCLDHHEWTKHGTCSGLAADQYFAAAVALVQQFASGSLGGYLAQHAGQTVDMASITDAFEKDFGAGSASKLVMNCTSVRGSSALLEVRVHLPNPLRPASELGSMLLATGDHGNCPSSFLLDPIPQR
;
A
#
# COMPACT_ATOMS: atom_id res chain seq x y z
N MET A 1 41.42 44.20 54.91
CA MET A 1 40.48 45.15 55.47
C MET A 1 39.07 44.56 55.39
N LYS A 2 38.49 44.26 56.54
CA LYS A 2 37.08 44.07 56.88
C LYS A 2 36.17 43.24 55.96
N ASN A 3 35.97 41.99 56.39
CA ASN A 3 34.77 41.16 56.10
C ASN A 3 33.59 41.71 56.92
N PRO A 4 32.37 41.59 56.43
CA PRO A 4 31.29 41.29 57.32
C PRO A 4 30.53 39.99 56.94
N SER A 5 30.38 39.23 58.01
CA SER A 5 29.61 38.00 58.10
C SER A 5 28.09 38.26 57.87
N PHE A 6 27.44 37.43 57.07
CA PHE A 6 25.97 37.36 57.03
C PHE A 6 25.49 36.05 57.64
N TRP A 7 24.57 36.20 58.59
CA TRP A 7 23.93 35.16 59.40
C TRP A 7 22.95 34.36 58.57
N LEU A 8 23.07 33.03 58.63
CA LEU A 8 22.07 32.09 58.10
C LEU A 8 20.93 31.96 59.10
N VAL A 9 19.73 32.36 58.73
CA VAL A 9 18.51 32.05 59.45
C VAL A 9 17.99 30.73 58.88
N VAL A 10 18.00 29.67 59.72
CA VAL A 10 17.41 28.36 59.41
C VAL A 10 15.92 28.44 59.80
N ALA A 11 15.04 28.46 58.81
CA ALA A 11 13.60 28.26 59.01
C ALA A 11 13.30 26.78 58.88
N VAL A 12 12.94 26.17 60.01
CA VAL A 12 12.41 24.79 60.05
C VAL A 12 10.96 24.86 59.66
N LEU A 13 10.65 24.39 58.45
CA LEU A 13 9.26 24.11 57.99
C LEU A 13 8.93 22.65 58.26
N LEU A 14 7.96 22.45 59.12
CA LEU A 14 7.35 21.16 59.44
C LEU A 14 6.60 20.66 58.19
N ALA A 15 7.09 19.57 57.61
CA ALA A 15 6.43 18.88 56.48
C ALA A 15 5.29 17.98 57.04
N GLY A 16 4.05 18.34 56.72
CA GLY A 16 2.89 17.44 56.85
C GLY A 16 2.94 16.36 55.77
N PRO A 17 2.28 15.20 55.96
CA PRO A 17 2.30 14.12 54.99
C PRO A 17 1.53 14.54 53.76
N MET A 18 2.24 14.70 52.61
CA MET A 18 1.63 14.77 51.28
C MET A 18 1.20 13.38 50.86
N SER A 19 -0.09 13.18 50.69
CA SER A 19 -0.66 12.04 50.00
C SER A 19 -0.09 11.99 48.57
N ALA A 20 0.56 10.89 48.25
CA ALA A 20 1.00 10.59 46.90
C ALA A 20 -0.25 10.33 46.01
N GLY A 21 -0.72 11.38 45.34
CA GLY A 21 -1.64 11.22 44.23
C GLY A 21 -0.89 10.54 43.08
N GLY A 22 -1.19 9.27 42.86
CA GLY A 22 -0.69 8.53 41.69
C GLY A 22 -1.19 9.20 40.43
N TRP A 23 -0.27 9.64 39.59
CA TRP A 23 -0.53 9.96 38.19
C TRP A 23 -0.60 8.62 37.46
N ASP A 24 -1.82 8.09 37.32
CA ASP A 24 -2.10 7.04 36.32
C ASP A 24 -1.87 7.67 34.95
N ASN A 25 -0.70 7.40 34.38
CA ASN A 25 -0.47 7.53 32.94
C ASN A 25 -1.26 6.43 32.22
N GLY A 26 -2.58 6.55 32.24
CA GLY A 26 -3.47 5.75 31.42
C GLY A 26 -3.19 6.08 29.96
N ALA A 27 -2.32 5.28 29.31
CA ALA A 27 -2.40 5.16 27.87
C ALA A 27 -3.85 4.80 27.53
N PRO A 28 -4.47 5.43 26.53
CA PRO A 28 -5.84 5.06 26.16
C PRO A 28 -5.84 3.56 25.86
N ALA A 29 -6.66 2.82 26.62
CA ALA A 29 -6.89 1.42 26.35
C ALA A 29 -7.35 1.34 24.90
N ILE A 30 -6.63 0.57 24.08
CA ILE A 30 -7.08 0.19 22.76
C ILE A 30 -8.38 -0.57 23.02
N GLU A 31 -9.50 0.11 22.79
CA GLU A 31 -10.82 -0.48 22.88
C GLU A 31 -10.86 -1.58 21.82
N GLN A 32 -10.68 -2.82 22.26
CA GLN A 32 -10.84 -4.00 21.41
C GLN A 32 -12.28 -3.97 20.92
N GLN A 33 -12.47 -3.58 19.68
CA GLN A 33 -13.76 -3.67 19.02
C GLN A 33 -14.19 -5.14 19.10
N VAL A 34 -15.27 -5.37 19.84
CA VAL A 34 -15.91 -6.68 19.94
C VAL A 34 -16.22 -7.13 18.51
N PRO A 35 -15.73 -8.29 18.05
CA PRO A 35 -15.97 -8.73 16.69
C PRO A 35 -17.48 -8.86 16.48
N VAL A 36 -18.03 -8.01 15.63
CA VAL A 36 -19.41 -8.15 15.15
C VAL A 36 -19.47 -9.45 14.36
N ARG A 37 -20.22 -10.42 14.85
CA ARG A 37 -20.40 -11.71 14.17
C ARG A 37 -20.96 -11.44 12.77
N PRO A 38 -20.24 -11.84 11.69
CA PRO A 38 -20.69 -11.59 10.34
C PRO A 38 -22.01 -12.34 10.07
N PRO A 39 -22.86 -11.81 9.18
CA PRO A 39 -23.96 -12.61 8.63
C PRO A 39 -23.38 -13.88 8.02
N SER A 40 -24.06 -15.00 8.21
CA SER A 40 -23.62 -16.34 7.85
C SER A 40 -23.00 -16.40 6.44
N GLY A 41 -21.69 -16.62 6.34
CA GLY A 41 -20.95 -16.85 5.11
C GLY A 41 -20.02 -15.73 4.62
N GLY A 42 -19.87 -14.61 5.34
CA GLY A 42 -18.96 -13.52 4.98
C GLY A 42 -17.53 -13.67 5.55
N HIS A 43 -16.54 -13.09 4.87
CA HIS A 43 -15.18 -12.97 5.36
C HIS A 43 -15.13 -12.10 6.64
N VAL A 44 -14.21 -12.41 7.56
CA VAL A 44 -14.05 -11.70 8.85
C VAL A 44 -12.76 -10.88 8.81
N ALA A 45 -12.85 -9.60 9.13
CA ALA A 45 -11.68 -8.71 9.17
C ALA A 45 -10.55 -9.30 10.04
N GLY A 46 -9.32 -9.27 9.52
CA GLY A 46 -8.13 -9.78 10.17
C GLY A 46 -7.96 -11.31 10.15
N GLN A 47 -8.93 -12.07 9.62
CA GLN A 47 -8.87 -13.54 9.58
C GLN A 47 -8.44 -14.07 8.20
N PHE A 48 -7.28 -13.65 7.75
CA PHE A 48 -6.62 -14.09 6.51
C PHE A 48 -5.13 -14.28 6.78
N ASP A 49 -4.40 -14.93 5.88
CA ASP A 49 -3.00 -15.30 6.12
C ASP A 49 -1.98 -14.54 5.26
N SER A 50 -2.41 -13.93 4.18
CA SER A 50 -1.53 -13.26 3.22
C SER A 50 -2.17 -12.03 2.60
N TYR A 51 -1.33 -11.21 1.95
CA TYR A 51 -1.77 -10.13 1.07
C TYR A 51 -1.24 -10.39 -0.33
N THR A 52 -2.06 -10.10 -1.33
CA THR A 52 -1.61 -9.84 -2.69
C THR A 52 -1.38 -8.34 -2.85
N PHE A 53 -0.12 -7.94 -2.97
CA PHE A 53 0.26 -6.55 -3.21
C PHE A 53 0.44 -6.34 -4.71
N THR A 54 -0.35 -5.44 -5.27
CA THR A 54 -0.48 -5.23 -6.71
C THR A 54 -0.13 -3.80 -7.10
N MET A 55 0.68 -3.67 -8.15
CA MET A 55 1.13 -2.40 -8.71
C MET A 55 0.90 -2.40 -10.22
N SER A 56 0.50 -1.27 -10.78
CA SER A 56 0.24 -1.09 -12.21
C SER A 56 1.38 -0.32 -12.89
N TRP A 57 1.68 -0.70 -14.15
CA TRP A 57 2.41 0.18 -15.07
C TRP A 57 1.37 1.09 -15.75
N GLU A 58 1.22 2.26 -15.20
CA GLU A 58 0.11 3.17 -15.51
C GLU A 58 0.05 3.60 -17.00
N PRO A 59 1.17 3.83 -17.72
CA PRO A 59 1.11 4.13 -19.15
C PRO A 59 0.38 3.04 -19.96
N THR A 60 0.64 1.76 -19.69
CA THR A 60 -0.06 0.63 -20.33
C THR A 60 -1.54 0.57 -19.95
N PHE A 61 -1.86 0.79 -18.68
CA PHE A 61 -3.27 0.85 -18.23
C PHE A 61 -4.04 1.94 -19.00
N CYS A 62 -3.42 3.10 -19.17
CA CYS A 62 -4.03 4.25 -19.83
C CYS A 62 -4.22 4.07 -21.35
N GLU A 63 -3.47 3.20 -22.01
CA GLU A 63 -3.75 2.80 -23.39
C GLU A 63 -5.11 2.07 -23.48
N GLY A 64 -5.43 1.25 -22.50
CA GLY A 64 -6.71 0.53 -22.41
C GLY A 64 -7.87 1.35 -21.86
N LYS A 65 -7.60 2.45 -21.15
CA LYS A 65 -8.59 3.28 -20.45
C LYS A 65 -8.35 4.79 -20.65
N PRO A 66 -8.21 5.28 -21.89
CA PRO A 66 -7.76 6.64 -22.16
C PRO A 66 -8.68 7.76 -21.65
N SER A 67 -9.92 7.44 -21.27
CA SER A 67 -10.90 8.37 -20.70
C SER A 67 -10.95 8.38 -19.18
N ALA A 68 -10.20 7.52 -18.49
CA ALA A 68 -10.11 7.55 -17.03
C ALA A 68 -9.47 8.86 -16.56
N SER A 69 -9.89 9.38 -15.41
CA SER A 69 -9.46 10.68 -14.91
C SER A 69 -7.95 10.76 -14.72
N GLU A 70 -7.34 9.73 -14.16
CA GLU A 70 -5.89 9.59 -13.99
C GLU A 70 -5.15 9.58 -15.33
N CYS A 71 -5.74 8.99 -16.35
CA CYS A 71 -5.14 8.88 -17.67
C CYS A 71 -5.23 10.20 -18.46
N THR A 72 -6.32 10.95 -18.30
CA THR A 72 -6.47 12.26 -19.01
C THR A 72 -5.49 13.31 -18.49
N THR A 73 -5.00 13.15 -17.26
CA THR A 73 -4.07 14.08 -16.60
C THR A 73 -2.63 13.56 -16.55
N GLN A 74 -2.33 12.45 -17.21
CA GLN A 74 -1.01 11.83 -17.20
C GLN A 74 0.04 12.75 -17.86
N ARG A 75 1.20 12.90 -17.22
CA ARG A 75 2.32 13.75 -17.66
C ARG A 75 3.65 13.10 -17.30
N SER A 76 4.70 13.48 -18.02
CA SER A 76 6.05 12.90 -17.87
C SER A 76 6.74 13.22 -16.53
N ASP A 77 6.26 14.24 -15.81
CA ASP A 77 6.78 14.65 -14.50
C ASP A 77 6.07 13.98 -13.31
N ARG A 78 5.07 13.14 -13.57
CA ARG A 78 4.37 12.40 -12.52
C ARG A 78 5.12 11.12 -12.17
N PHE A 79 4.93 10.66 -10.93
CA PHE A 79 5.49 9.41 -10.41
C PHE A 79 5.16 8.21 -11.31
N ASP A 80 3.90 8.04 -11.66
CA ASP A 80 3.36 6.95 -12.47
C ASP A 80 3.82 6.95 -13.93
N ALA A 81 4.53 7.99 -14.35
CA ALA A 81 5.12 8.07 -15.69
C ALA A 81 6.26 7.08 -15.93
N SER A 82 6.93 6.67 -14.84
CA SER A 82 8.16 5.89 -14.91
C SER A 82 8.36 4.94 -13.74
N HIS A 83 7.39 4.87 -12.82
CA HIS A 83 7.41 3.96 -11.67
C HIS A 83 6.12 3.15 -11.62
N LEU A 84 6.19 1.99 -10.95
CA LEU A 84 5.01 1.20 -10.64
C LEU A 84 4.11 1.98 -9.68
N ALA A 85 2.84 2.17 -10.07
CA ALA A 85 1.83 2.83 -9.28
C ALA A 85 1.07 1.83 -8.42
N LEU A 86 0.61 2.24 -7.24
CA LEU A 86 -0.23 1.41 -6.38
C LEU A 86 -1.55 1.09 -7.08
N HIS A 87 -1.86 -0.20 -7.21
CA HIS A 87 -3.21 -0.67 -7.53
C HIS A 87 -3.93 -1.03 -6.23
N GLY A 88 -3.41 -1.99 -5.45
CA GLY A 88 -4.04 -2.38 -4.21
C GLY A 88 -3.19 -3.30 -3.33
N LEU A 89 -3.68 -3.49 -2.10
CA LEU A 89 -3.10 -4.38 -1.09
C LEU A 89 -4.22 -5.30 -0.57
N TRP A 90 -4.40 -6.46 -1.19
CA TRP A 90 -5.58 -7.29 -1.02
C TRP A 90 -5.37 -8.40 0.00
N PRO A 91 -6.13 -8.43 1.10
CA PRO A 91 -6.22 -9.61 1.95
C PRO A 91 -6.54 -10.85 1.13
N ASP A 92 -5.83 -11.95 1.39
CA ASP A 92 -5.92 -13.17 0.62
C ASP A 92 -5.62 -14.40 1.48
N GLN A 93 -5.82 -15.58 0.93
CA GLN A 93 -5.49 -16.85 1.58
C GLN A 93 -4.54 -17.67 0.72
N ASN A 94 -3.50 -18.22 1.35
CA ASN A 94 -2.49 -19.08 0.73
C ASN A 94 -1.66 -18.40 -0.39
N GLY A 95 -1.60 -17.06 -0.43
CA GLY A 95 -0.89 -16.33 -1.45
C GLY A 95 -1.44 -16.57 -2.86
N ASP A 96 -2.74 -16.82 -2.98
CA ASP A 96 -3.44 -17.11 -4.22
C ASP A 96 -4.55 -16.08 -4.44
N SER A 97 -4.30 -15.14 -5.35
CA SER A 97 -5.25 -14.06 -5.67
C SER A 97 -6.60 -14.53 -6.23
N SER A 98 -6.73 -15.79 -6.60
CA SER A 98 -8.02 -16.37 -7.02
C SER A 98 -9.00 -16.56 -5.86
N HIS A 99 -8.49 -16.57 -4.62
CA HIS A 99 -9.27 -16.71 -3.39
C HIS A 99 -9.43 -15.37 -2.67
N SER A 100 -9.63 -14.28 -3.40
CA SER A 100 -9.66 -12.94 -2.85
C SER A 100 -10.64 -12.80 -1.67
N TYR A 101 -10.12 -12.26 -0.59
CA TYR A 101 -10.81 -12.03 0.66
C TYR A 101 -11.38 -10.61 0.66
N GLY A 102 -12.69 -10.45 0.66
CA GLY A 102 -13.27 -9.12 0.42
C GLY A 102 -14.58 -8.83 1.17
N TYR A 103 -14.92 -7.54 1.22
CA TYR A 103 -16.18 -6.98 1.72
C TYR A 103 -16.50 -7.32 3.19
N CYS A 104 -15.50 -7.34 4.07
CA CYS A 104 -15.70 -7.67 5.48
C CYS A 104 -16.54 -6.59 6.18
N GLY A 105 -17.74 -6.97 6.63
CA GLY A 105 -18.68 -6.06 7.30
C GLY A 105 -19.35 -5.02 6.39
N VAL A 106 -19.13 -5.07 5.08
CA VAL A 106 -19.71 -4.13 4.11
C VAL A 106 -21.15 -4.55 3.76
N ALA A 107 -22.09 -3.61 3.83
CA ALA A 107 -23.48 -3.86 3.50
C ALA A 107 -23.67 -4.19 2.01
N SER A 108 -24.60 -5.08 1.68
CA SER A 108 -24.86 -5.49 0.28
C SER A 108 -25.26 -4.31 -0.64
N SER A 109 -25.89 -3.28 -0.08
CA SER A 109 -26.22 -2.06 -0.82
C SER A 109 -24.96 -1.29 -1.25
N GLU A 110 -23.94 -1.25 -0.41
CA GLU A 110 -22.65 -0.62 -0.70
C GLU A 110 -21.83 -1.48 -1.67
N GLN A 111 -21.81 -2.80 -1.46
CA GLN A 111 -21.18 -3.72 -2.42
C GLN A 111 -21.75 -3.57 -3.85
N SER A 112 -23.05 -3.29 -3.97
CA SER A 112 -23.70 -3.11 -5.28
C SER A 112 -23.24 -1.84 -6.02
N LEU A 113 -22.68 -0.84 -5.30
CA LEU A 113 -22.09 0.38 -5.86
C LEU A 113 -20.64 0.17 -6.28
N ASP A 114 -19.99 -0.89 -5.79
CA ASP A 114 -18.59 -1.17 -6.02
C ASP A 114 -18.32 -1.72 -7.42
N ARG A 115 -18.46 -0.85 -8.40
CA ARG A 115 -18.18 -1.10 -9.82
C ARG A 115 -17.83 0.21 -10.52
N ALA A 116 -16.86 0.20 -11.41
CA ALA A 116 -16.60 1.35 -12.26
C ALA A 116 -17.80 1.65 -13.18
N PRO A 117 -18.23 2.88 -13.37
CA PRO A 117 -17.61 4.13 -12.87
C PRO A 117 -18.24 4.68 -11.57
N THR A 118 -18.89 3.84 -10.74
CA THR A 118 -19.65 4.33 -9.58
C THR A 118 -18.85 4.36 -8.28
N TRP A 119 -17.54 4.12 -8.30
CA TRP A 119 -16.70 4.09 -7.12
C TRP A 119 -16.74 5.36 -6.26
N CYS A 120 -16.85 6.54 -6.88
CA CYS A 120 -17.00 7.80 -6.15
C CYS A 120 -18.33 7.94 -5.39
N GLN A 121 -19.24 6.99 -5.51
CA GLN A 121 -20.46 6.90 -4.69
C GLN A 121 -20.27 6.03 -3.44
N LEU A 122 -19.15 5.29 -3.36
CA LEU A 122 -18.75 4.58 -2.15
C LEU A 122 -18.32 5.58 -1.08
N ARG A 123 -18.35 5.12 0.17
CA ARG A 123 -17.87 5.96 1.28
C ARG A 123 -16.37 6.20 1.16
N GLU A 124 -15.98 7.47 1.27
CA GLU A 124 -14.58 7.86 1.33
C GLU A 124 -13.88 7.23 2.54
N PRO A 125 -12.67 6.63 2.35
CA PRO A 125 -11.90 6.08 3.46
C PRO A 125 -11.47 7.16 4.43
N ALA A 126 -11.51 6.86 5.74
CA ALA A 126 -11.07 7.79 6.78
C ALA A 126 -9.53 7.73 6.96
N TYR A 127 -8.80 8.46 6.15
CA TYR A 127 -7.35 8.63 6.26
C TYR A 127 -6.97 10.11 6.52
N SER A 128 -5.71 10.34 6.93
CA SER A 128 -5.17 11.67 7.20
C SER A 128 -4.87 12.41 5.88
N ASP A 129 -4.81 13.74 5.94
CA ASP A 129 -4.39 14.58 4.79
C ASP A 129 -3.00 14.17 4.27
N ALA A 130 -2.10 13.71 5.17
CA ALA A 130 -0.77 13.24 4.80
C ALA A 130 -0.86 11.95 3.97
N THR A 131 -1.61 10.95 4.43
CA THR A 131 -1.83 9.70 3.68
C THR A 131 -2.51 9.96 2.35
N HIS A 132 -3.49 10.87 2.30
CA HIS A 132 -4.14 11.27 1.05
C HIS A 132 -3.16 11.90 0.05
N ALA A 133 -2.31 12.82 0.51
CA ALA A 133 -1.30 13.45 -0.34
C ALA A 133 -0.30 12.42 -0.91
N ASP A 134 0.12 11.46 -0.10
CA ASP A 134 0.98 10.36 -0.55
C ASP A 134 0.26 9.46 -1.58
N LEU A 135 -1.01 9.13 -1.34
CA LEU A 135 -1.83 8.37 -2.29
C LEU A 135 -1.97 9.08 -3.62
N LEU A 136 -2.26 10.38 -3.63
CA LEU A 136 -2.32 11.18 -4.87
C LEU A 136 -1.03 11.12 -5.68
N THR A 137 0.11 10.85 -5.03
CA THR A 137 1.41 10.69 -5.69
C THR A 137 1.57 9.28 -6.27
N VAL A 138 1.33 8.23 -5.48
CA VAL A 138 1.68 6.86 -5.87
C VAL A 138 0.51 6.05 -6.41
N MET A 139 -0.73 6.52 -6.28
CA MET A 139 -1.97 5.85 -6.68
C MET A 139 -2.81 6.79 -7.56
N PRO A 140 -2.48 6.98 -8.84
CA PRO A 140 -3.18 7.93 -9.72
C PRO A 140 -4.69 7.65 -9.83
N GLY A 141 -5.10 6.39 -9.65
CA GLY A 141 -6.49 5.96 -9.62
C GLY A 141 -7.37 6.61 -8.54
N VAL A 142 -6.79 7.29 -7.53
CA VAL A 142 -7.54 8.15 -6.58
C VAL A 142 -8.37 9.19 -7.33
N ASN A 143 -7.89 9.68 -8.48
CA ASN A 143 -8.65 10.60 -9.33
C ASN A 143 -9.93 9.99 -9.92
N SER A 144 -10.05 8.66 -9.89
CA SER A 144 -11.24 7.87 -10.28
C SER A 144 -11.87 7.15 -9.09
N CYS A 145 -11.50 7.53 -7.85
CA CYS A 145 -11.96 6.95 -6.60
C CYS A 145 -11.60 5.46 -6.46
N LEU A 146 -10.46 5.04 -6.99
CA LEU A 146 -9.95 3.68 -6.83
C LEU A 146 -9.72 3.34 -5.36
N ASP A 147 -9.27 4.30 -4.56
CA ASP A 147 -9.08 4.17 -3.12
C ASP A 147 -10.38 3.84 -2.37
N HIS A 148 -11.53 4.39 -2.81
CA HIS A 148 -12.84 4.00 -2.26
C HIS A 148 -13.16 2.53 -2.54
N HIS A 149 -12.88 2.05 -3.76
CA HIS A 149 -13.02 0.64 -4.14
C HIS A 149 -12.09 -0.24 -3.30
N GLU A 150 -10.81 0.09 -3.29
CA GLU A 150 -9.77 -0.67 -2.59
C GLU A 150 -10.03 -0.77 -1.09
N TRP A 151 -10.53 0.32 -0.48
CA TRP A 151 -10.94 0.27 0.90
C TRP A 151 -12.19 -0.60 1.09
N THR A 152 -13.26 -0.30 0.36
CA THR A 152 -14.56 -0.97 0.52
C THR A 152 -14.44 -2.48 0.34
N LYS A 153 -13.76 -2.92 -0.70
CA LYS A 153 -13.65 -4.34 -1.03
C LYS A 153 -12.57 -5.05 -0.23
N HIS A 154 -11.41 -4.44 -0.10
CA HIS A 154 -10.19 -5.09 0.40
C HIS A 154 -9.77 -4.57 1.78
N GLY A 155 -9.62 -3.26 1.94
CA GLY A 155 -9.13 -2.63 3.17
C GLY A 155 -9.98 -2.95 4.40
N THR A 156 -11.31 -3.03 4.24
CA THR A 156 -12.24 -3.43 5.32
C THR A 156 -11.94 -4.80 5.89
N CYS A 157 -11.27 -5.66 5.14
CA CYS A 157 -10.87 -7.00 5.57
C CYS A 157 -9.50 -7.03 6.28
N SER A 158 -8.69 -5.96 6.17
CA SER A 158 -7.32 -5.94 6.72
C SER A 158 -7.27 -6.01 8.25
N GLY A 159 -8.32 -5.57 8.94
CA GLY A 159 -8.33 -5.37 10.39
C GLY A 159 -7.62 -4.10 10.84
N LEU A 160 -7.12 -3.28 9.92
CA LEU A 160 -6.48 -1.99 10.16
C LEU A 160 -7.47 -0.83 9.99
N ALA A 161 -7.17 0.32 10.59
CA ALA A 161 -7.83 1.56 10.20
C ALA A 161 -7.41 1.97 8.77
N ALA A 162 -8.26 2.70 8.05
CA ALA A 162 -8.00 3.08 6.66
C ALA A 162 -6.66 3.81 6.48
N ASP A 163 -6.34 4.73 7.40
CA ASP A 163 -5.07 5.46 7.39
C ASP A 163 -3.86 4.51 7.48
N GLN A 164 -3.90 3.54 8.38
CA GLN A 164 -2.84 2.56 8.57
C GLN A 164 -2.70 1.63 7.34
N TYR A 165 -3.82 1.21 6.77
CA TYR A 165 -3.86 0.35 5.59
C TYR A 165 -3.21 1.03 4.39
N PHE A 166 -3.62 2.27 4.09
CA PHE A 166 -3.06 3.01 2.96
C PHE A 166 -1.63 3.47 3.20
N ALA A 167 -1.29 3.91 4.43
CA ALA A 167 0.10 4.24 4.76
C ALA A 167 1.05 3.05 4.56
N ALA A 168 0.61 1.83 4.91
CA ALA A 168 1.40 0.61 4.66
C ALA A 168 1.55 0.34 3.16
N ALA A 169 0.49 0.47 2.36
CA ALA A 169 0.54 0.28 0.91
C ALA A 169 1.44 1.31 0.23
N VAL A 170 1.36 2.59 0.62
CA VAL A 170 2.24 3.66 0.16
C VAL A 170 3.71 3.33 0.44
N ALA A 171 4.03 2.93 1.68
CA ALA A 171 5.41 2.59 2.07
C ALA A 171 5.96 1.41 1.24
N LEU A 172 5.14 0.43 0.89
CA LEU A 172 5.52 -0.68 0.02
C LEU A 172 5.86 -0.19 -1.40
N VAL A 173 5.01 0.64 -2.02
CA VAL A 173 5.30 1.22 -3.34
C VAL A 173 6.60 2.02 -3.33
N GLN A 174 6.80 2.85 -2.31
CA GLN A 174 8.02 3.66 -2.18
C GLN A 174 9.26 2.78 -2.06
N GLN A 175 9.17 1.62 -1.39
CA GLN A 175 10.26 0.64 -1.29
C GLN A 175 10.61 0.06 -2.67
N PHE A 176 9.60 -0.27 -3.51
CA PHE A 176 9.83 -0.70 -4.89
C PHE A 176 10.44 0.40 -5.75
N ALA A 177 9.98 1.63 -5.61
CA ALA A 177 10.43 2.75 -6.42
C ALA A 177 11.87 3.20 -6.10
N SER A 178 12.31 3.07 -4.85
CA SER A 178 13.61 3.56 -4.40
C SER A 178 14.78 2.63 -4.70
N GLY A 179 14.52 1.40 -5.15
CA GLY A 179 15.52 0.37 -5.37
C GLY A 179 16.08 0.30 -6.80
N SER A 180 16.84 -0.77 -7.05
CA SER A 180 17.41 -1.09 -8.36
C SER A 180 16.32 -1.33 -9.40
N LEU A 181 15.21 -1.97 -9.01
CA LEU A 181 14.07 -2.21 -9.89
C LEU A 181 13.42 -0.90 -10.32
N GLY A 182 13.10 0.00 -9.36
CA GLY A 182 12.51 1.30 -9.67
C GLY A 182 13.40 2.14 -10.60
N GLY A 183 14.70 2.19 -10.29
CA GLY A 183 15.69 2.86 -11.13
C GLY A 183 15.79 2.28 -12.54
N TYR A 184 15.75 0.94 -12.66
CA TYR A 184 15.77 0.27 -13.97
C TYR A 184 14.52 0.62 -14.79
N LEU A 185 13.33 0.51 -14.20
CA LEU A 185 12.07 0.83 -14.88
C LEU A 185 12.03 2.29 -15.35
N ALA A 186 12.45 3.22 -14.49
CA ALA A 186 12.48 4.64 -14.83
C ALA A 186 13.42 4.96 -16.00
N GLN A 187 14.56 4.28 -16.08
CA GLN A 187 15.54 4.49 -17.17
C GLN A 187 15.11 3.87 -18.50
N HIS A 188 14.22 2.86 -18.47
CA HIS A 188 13.81 2.12 -19.66
C HIS A 188 12.35 2.34 -20.05
N ALA A 189 11.66 3.30 -19.45
CA ALA A 189 10.31 3.69 -19.88
C ALA A 189 10.31 4.05 -21.37
N GLY A 190 9.39 3.48 -22.13
CA GLY A 190 9.33 3.60 -23.59
C GLY A 190 10.19 2.60 -24.35
N GLN A 191 10.86 1.67 -23.68
CA GLN A 191 11.76 0.69 -24.31
C GLN A 191 11.23 -0.74 -24.14
N THR A 192 11.65 -1.61 -25.03
CA THR A 192 11.52 -3.06 -24.86
C THR A 192 12.62 -3.55 -23.92
N VAL A 193 12.26 -4.30 -22.91
CA VAL A 193 13.16 -4.83 -21.89
C VAL A 193 13.10 -6.35 -21.83
N ASP A 194 14.14 -6.96 -21.28
CA ASP A 194 14.20 -8.39 -21.05
C ASP A 194 13.77 -8.74 -19.63
N MET A 195 12.99 -9.82 -19.48
CA MET A 195 12.56 -10.37 -18.19
C MET A 195 13.75 -10.58 -17.25
N ALA A 196 14.87 -11.11 -17.76
CA ALA A 196 16.07 -11.34 -16.98
C ALA A 196 16.60 -10.06 -16.31
N SER A 197 16.64 -8.94 -17.01
CA SER A 197 17.09 -7.65 -16.47
C SER A 197 16.19 -7.13 -15.36
N ILE A 198 14.88 -7.34 -15.48
CA ILE A 198 13.89 -7.00 -14.44
C ILE A 198 14.10 -7.87 -13.18
N THR A 199 14.22 -9.18 -13.38
CA THR A 199 14.41 -10.12 -12.26
C THR A 199 15.76 -9.92 -11.57
N ASP A 200 16.83 -9.62 -12.30
CA ASP A 200 18.13 -9.27 -11.73
C ASP A 200 18.08 -8.00 -10.88
N ALA A 201 17.36 -6.96 -11.34
CA ALA A 201 17.15 -5.74 -10.59
C ALA A 201 16.33 -6.00 -9.32
N PHE A 202 15.30 -6.84 -9.41
CA PHE A 202 14.48 -7.25 -8.29
C PHE A 202 15.30 -8.05 -7.24
N GLU A 203 16.13 -8.98 -7.67
CA GLU A 203 16.98 -9.76 -6.76
C GLU A 203 18.06 -8.93 -6.06
N LYS A 204 18.54 -7.85 -6.71
CA LYS A 204 19.44 -6.89 -6.05
C LYS A 204 18.77 -6.20 -4.87
N ASP A 205 17.49 -5.89 -4.97
CA ASP A 205 16.75 -5.20 -3.93
C ASP A 205 16.26 -6.15 -2.83
N PHE A 206 15.81 -7.37 -3.20
CA PHE A 206 15.06 -8.25 -2.32
C PHE A 206 15.74 -9.60 -2.04
N GLY A 207 16.93 -9.80 -2.56
CA GLY A 207 17.77 -10.98 -2.30
C GLY A 207 17.68 -12.05 -3.37
N ALA A 208 18.72 -12.87 -3.45
CA ALA A 208 18.83 -13.97 -4.41
C ALA A 208 17.66 -14.95 -4.29
N GLY A 209 17.09 -15.38 -5.41
CA GLY A 209 15.95 -16.29 -5.50
C GLY A 209 14.58 -15.60 -5.33
N SER A 210 14.55 -14.30 -5.04
CA SER A 210 13.28 -13.56 -4.92
C SER A 210 12.55 -13.41 -6.27
N ALA A 211 13.25 -13.50 -7.39
CA ALA A 211 12.66 -13.44 -8.73
C ALA A 211 11.49 -14.43 -8.91
N SER A 212 11.57 -15.61 -8.31
CA SER A 212 10.49 -16.62 -8.36
C SER A 212 9.21 -16.21 -7.62
N LYS A 213 9.23 -15.11 -6.89
CA LYS A 213 8.10 -14.56 -6.11
C LYS A 213 7.49 -13.33 -6.79
N LEU A 214 8.06 -12.90 -7.92
CA LEU A 214 7.60 -11.77 -8.71
C LEU A 214 6.66 -12.27 -9.80
N VAL A 215 5.43 -11.78 -9.80
CA VAL A 215 4.43 -12.09 -10.83
C VAL A 215 4.28 -10.88 -11.73
N MET A 216 4.48 -11.04 -13.04
CA MET A 216 4.36 -9.96 -14.01
C MET A 216 3.32 -10.29 -15.07
N ASN A 217 2.33 -9.42 -15.20
CA ASN A 217 1.27 -9.55 -16.18
C ASN A 217 1.41 -8.50 -17.28
N CYS A 218 1.39 -8.99 -18.51
CA CYS A 218 1.46 -8.18 -19.71
C CYS A 218 0.12 -8.22 -20.46
N THR A 219 -0.13 -7.16 -21.22
CA THR A 219 -1.25 -7.07 -22.18
C THR A 219 -0.76 -6.65 -23.54
N SER A 220 -1.61 -6.77 -24.57
CA SER A 220 -1.25 -6.34 -25.93
C SER A 220 -1.54 -4.84 -26.10
N VAL A 221 -0.52 -4.09 -26.44
CA VAL A 221 -0.58 -2.66 -26.81
C VAL A 221 0.02 -2.48 -28.18
N ARG A 222 -0.75 -2.00 -29.14
CA ARG A 222 -0.30 -1.77 -30.52
C ARG A 222 0.45 -2.95 -31.17
N GLY A 223 0.04 -4.18 -30.81
CA GLY A 223 0.63 -5.42 -31.31
C GLY A 223 1.88 -5.89 -30.58
N SER A 224 2.33 -5.17 -29.55
CA SER A 224 3.43 -5.57 -28.67
C SER A 224 2.89 -6.06 -27.32
N SER A 225 3.61 -6.99 -26.69
CA SER A 225 3.35 -7.33 -25.28
C SER A 225 3.93 -6.21 -24.41
N ALA A 226 3.11 -5.60 -23.54
CA ALA A 226 3.51 -4.51 -22.67
C ALA A 226 3.20 -4.84 -21.20
N LEU A 227 4.09 -4.44 -20.29
CA LEU A 227 3.88 -4.62 -18.85
C LEU A 227 2.61 -3.88 -18.42
N LEU A 228 1.70 -4.58 -17.77
CA LEU A 228 0.48 -3.99 -17.22
C LEU A 228 0.52 -3.95 -15.69
N GLU A 229 0.93 -5.06 -15.07
CA GLU A 229 0.80 -5.22 -13.63
C GLU A 229 1.92 -6.09 -13.06
N VAL A 230 2.33 -5.75 -11.86
CA VAL A 230 3.31 -6.50 -11.05
C VAL A 230 2.66 -6.85 -9.72
N ARG A 231 2.83 -8.11 -9.28
CA ARG A 231 2.33 -8.59 -7.99
C ARG A 231 3.42 -9.28 -7.19
N VAL A 232 3.30 -9.17 -5.88
CA VAL A 232 4.00 -10.01 -4.91
C VAL A 232 3.03 -10.40 -3.80
N HIS A 233 3.31 -11.53 -3.12
CA HIS A 233 2.51 -11.99 -1.98
C HIS A 233 3.28 -11.74 -0.68
N LEU A 234 2.59 -11.23 0.33
CA LEU A 234 3.13 -10.80 1.62
C LEU A 234 2.37 -11.46 2.77
N PRO A 235 3.00 -11.72 3.93
CA PRO A 235 2.34 -12.34 5.07
C PRO A 235 1.37 -11.38 5.78
N ASN A 236 0.42 -11.92 6.49
CA ASN A 236 -0.32 -11.24 7.53
C ASN A 236 0.17 -11.74 8.92
N PRO A 237 0.58 -10.87 9.86
CA PRO A 237 0.62 -9.41 9.73
C PRO A 237 1.76 -8.91 8.84
N LEU A 238 1.56 -7.72 8.26
CA LEU A 238 2.62 -7.00 7.55
C LEU A 238 3.71 -6.56 8.53
N ARG A 239 4.96 -6.63 8.07
CA ARG A 239 6.12 -6.04 8.73
C ARG A 239 6.51 -4.72 8.05
N PRO A 240 7.43 -3.92 8.63
CA PRO A 240 7.89 -2.69 7.98
C PRO A 240 8.34 -2.92 6.52
N ALA A 241 8.04 -1.97 5.63
CA ALA A 241 8.37 -2.08 4.20
C ALA A 241 9.89 -2.25 3.95
N SER A 242 10.74 -1.76 4.86
CA SER A 242 12.20 -1.98 4.82
C SER A 242 12.61 -3.47 4.94
N GLU A 243 11.70 -4.34 5.37
CA GLU A 243 11.91 -5.79 5.47
C GLU A 243 11.31 -6.56 4.29
N LEU A 244 10.86 -5.88 3.24
CA LEU A 244 10.09 -6.44 2.14
C LEU A 244 10.71 -7.72 1.55
N GLY A 245 12.02 -7.74 1.32
CA GLY A 245 12.71 -8.91 0.77
C GLY A 245 12.51 -10.18 1.59
N SER A 246 12.47 -10.05 2.92
CA SER A 246 12.24 -11.16 3.85
C SER A 246 10.76 -11.51 4.04
N MET A 247 9.84 -10.64 3.58
CA MET A 247 8.40 -10.87 3.63
C MET A 247 7.84 -11.55 2.39
N LEU A 248 8.57 -11.56 1.26
CA LEU A 248 8.06 -12.14 0.02
C LEU A 248 7.72 -13.62 0.20
N LEU A 249 6.48 -13.98 -0.06
CA LEU A 249 6.00 -15.37 -0.03
C LEU A 249 6.18 -16.04 -1.39
N ALA A 250 6.37 -17.35 -1.37
CA ALA A 250 6.22 -18.15 -2.57
C ALA A 250 4.76 -18.16 -3.01
N THR A 251 4.53 -18.20 -4.31
CA THR A 251 3.18 -18.19 -4.89
C THR A 251 3.05 -19.29 -5.94
N GLY A 252 1.83 -19.82 -6.09
CA GLY A 252 1.44 -20.62 -7.25
C GLY A 252 0.94 -19.76 -8.40
N ASP A 253 0.86 -18.43 -8.22
CA ASP A 253 0.48 -17.49 -9.28
C ASP A 253 1.62 -17.35 -10.30
N HIS A 254 1.27 -17.32 -11.57
CA HIS A 254 2.21 -17.23 -12.68
C HIS A 254 1.84 -16.05 -13.57
N GLY A 255 2.83 -15.19 -13.80
CA GLY A 255 2.67 -14.11 -14.75
C GLY A 255 2.60 -14.61 -16.20
N ASN A 256 2.17 -13.73 -17.10
CA ASN A 256 2.03 -14.04 -18.52
C ASN A 256 2.97 -13.20 -19.42
N CYS A 257 3.86 -12.39 -18.82
CA CYS A 257 4.83 -11.63 -19.61
C CYS A 257 5.80 -12.58 -20.33
N PRO A 258 6.08 -12.36 -21.63
CA PRO A 258 7.11 -13.10 -22.36
C PRO A 258 8.50 -12.72 -21.87
N SER A 259 9.54 -13.39 -22.42
CA SER A 259 10.95 -13.08 -22.07
C SER A 259 11.40 -11.66 -22.42
N SER A 260 10.66 -10.96 -23.28
CA SER A 260 10.91 -9.56 -23.65
C SER A 260 9.57 -8.86 -23.88
N PHE A 261 9.41 -7.66 -23.33
CA PHE A 261 8.18 -6.89 -23.38
C PHE A 261 8.44 -5.37 -23.28
N LEU A 262 7.46 -4.58 -23.69
CA LEU A 262 7.51 -3.13 -23.67
C LEU A 262 7.20 -2.58 -22.27
N LEU A 263 7.99 -1.63 -21.80
CA LEU A 263 7.59 -0.67 -20.79
C LEU A 263 6.96 0.50 -21.53
N ASP A 264 5.63 0.50 -21.68
CA ASP A 264 4.95 1.49 -22.51
C ASP A 264 5.22 2.92 -22.00
N PRO A 265 5.54 3.87 -22.88
CA PRO A 265 5.73 5.27 -22.48
C PRO A 265 4.37 5.94 -22.24
N ILE A 266 4.39 7.08 -21.58
CA ILE A 266 3.18 7.93 -21.52
C ILE A 266 2.69 8.20 -22.96
N PRO A 267 1.37 8.02 -23.23
CA PRO A 267 0.80 8.33 -24.51
C PRO A 267 1.05 9.80 -24.90
N GLN A 268 1.65 10.03 -26.04
CA GLN A 268 1.78 11.38 -26.61
C GLN A 268 0.41 11.79 -27.16
N ARG A 269 -0.21 12.74 -26.51
CA ARG A 269 -1.53 13.28 -26.87
C ARG A 269 -1.39 14.65 -27.51
#